data_114ef8782edbceac5bf6cc17bb3f62c9
#
_entry.id   114ef8782edbceac5bf6cc17bb3f62c9
#
_cell.length_a   1.000
_cell.length_b   1.000
_cell.length_c   1.000
_cell.angle_alpha   90.00
_cell.angle_beta   90.00
_cell.angle_gamma   90.00
#
_symmetry.space_group_name_H-M   'P 1'
#
loop_
_entity.id
_entity.type
_entity.pdbx_description
1 polymer ?
#
loop_
_entity_poly.entity_id
_entity_poly.type
_entity_poly.pdbx_seq_one_letter_code
_entity_poly.pdbx_strand_id
1 'polypeptide(L)'
;FDAYLWQTVENKQKFISQIMTSKSPVRSCEDVDATALSFAEIKALCAGDPRIKERMDLDIEVSKLKIMKADHNSKQFRLEDSLLKYFPEKIEEHKGFVRGLEADMQTLAAHPLPAEGFVGMEIRGDRLTDKENAGAALLDTCKEVKGKDPVQIGSYRGFTMSVAFDSMWKTYTLTLKGQMTHRVELGSDARGNLVRIENALDKMPERLRSVQEQLENLYNQQAAAKAEVGKPFPQEQELAAKTARLIELDMELNLDGKGQPQPEQAIAKSARPSVLDRLKAPPVHGAPEKPHKKEMEAR
;
A
#
# COMPACT_ATOMS: atom_id res chain seq x y z
N PHE A 1 33.09 -29.48 29.81
CA PHE A 1 32.34 -28.37 30.47
C PHE A 1 32.98 -27.01 30.12
N ASP A 2 34.31 -26.91 30.25
CA ASP A 2 35.04 -25.66 29.99
C ASP A 2 34.93 -25.19 28.53
N ALA A 3 34.98 -26.12 27.55
CA ALA A 3 34.88 -25.80 26.13
C ALA A 3 33.51 -25.14 25.79
N TYR A 4 32.43 -25.63 26.39
CA TYR A 4 31.09 -25.06 26.22
C TYR A 4 30.98 -23.66 26.82
N LEU A 5 31.49 -23.46 28.03
CA LEU A 5 31.51 -22.15 28.68
C LEU A 5 32.32 -21.16 27.87
N TRP A 6 33.48 -21.52 27.36
CA TRP A 6 34.30 -20.65 26.49
C TRP A 6 33.61 -20.30 25.20
N GLN A 7 32.93 -21.24 24.55
CA GLN A 7 32.20 -21.01 23.32
C GLN A 7 31.00 -20.06 23.55
N THR A 8 30.28 -20.22 24.67
CA THR A 8 29.19 -19.34 25.06
C THR A 8 29.70 -17.93 25.34
N VAL A 9 30.82 -17.78 26.04
CA VAL A 9 31.45 -16.48 26.30
C VAL A 9 31.93 -15.83 25.00
N GLU A 10 32.53 -16.58 24.10
CA GLU A 10 33.01 -16.11 22.79
C GLU A 10 31.83 -15.59 21.94
N ASN A 11 30.70 -16.30 21.90
CA ASN A 11 29.50 -15.88 21.19
C ASN A 11 28.90 -14.59 21.79
N LYS A 12 28.82 -14.52 23.14
CA LYS A 12 28.39 -13.30 23.83
C LYS A 12 29.34 -12.11 23.57
N GLN A 13 30.63 -12.37 23.50
CA GLN A 13 31.64 -11.34 23.20
C GLN A 13 31.55 -10.86 21.75
N LYS A 14 31.30 -11.74 20.78
CA LYS A 14 31.02 -11.38 19.37
C LYS A 14 29.78 -10.51 19.27
N PHE A 15 28.71 -10.89 19.97
CA PHE A 15 27.46 -10.12 20.02
C PHE A 15 27.68 -8.70 20.59
N ILE A 16 28.33 -8.60 21.74
CA ILE A 16 28.66 -7.30 22.35
C ILE A 16 29.53 -6.45 21.42
N SER A 17 30.53 -7.07 20.78
CA SER A 17 31.41 -6.38 19.82
C SER A 17 30.66 -5.87 18.59
N GLN A 18 29.68 -6.61 18.08
CA GLN A 18 28.82 -6.16 16.96
C GLN A 18 27.97 -4.95 17.33
N ILE A 19 27.41 -4.94 18.55
CA ILE A 19 26.63 -3.79 19.05
C ILE A 19 27.54 -2.57 19.27
N MET A 20 28.69 -2.79 19.91
CA MET A 20 29.60 -1.68 20.29
C MET A 20 30.30 -1.06 19.09
N THR A 21 30.56 -1.81 18.02
CA THR A 21 31.28 -1.30 16.84
C THR A 21 30.40 -0.77 15.75
N SER A 22 29.06 -0.93 15.85
CA SER A 22 28.05 -0.48 14.86
C SER A 22 28.36 -0.87 13.41
N LYS A 23 29.20 -1.89 13.19
CA LYS A 23 29.67 -2.28 11.85
C LYS A 23 28.71 -3.16 11.07
N SER A 24 27.60 -3.55 11.68
CA SER A 24 26.59 -4.38 11.00
C SER A 24 25.20 -3.94 11.40
N PRO A 25 24.40 -3.34 10.50
CA PRO A 25 23.02 -2.99 10.78
C PRO A 25 22.11 -4.22 10.67
N VAL A 26 22.26 -5.17 11.57
CA VAL A 26 21.32 -6.29 11.68
C VAL A 26 20.21 -5.85 12.60
N ARG A 27 18.99 -5.68 12.06
CA ARG A 27 17.79 -5.28 12.80
C ARG A 27 17.24 -6.33 13.75
N SER A 28 17.76 -7.55 13.73
CA SER A 28 17.43 -8.63 14.64
C SER A 28 18.69 -9.40 14.96
N CYS A 29 19.06 -9.39 16.22
CA CYS A 29 20.06 -10.28 16.76
C CYS A 29 19.34 -11.45 17.41
N GLU A 30 19.61 -12.67 17.00
CA GLU A 30 19.14 -13.85 17.71
C GLU A 30 19.79 -13.85 19.09
N ASP A 31 18.96 -13.84 20.11
CA ASP A 31 19.43 -13.93 21.49
C ASP A 31 20.02 -15.32 21.71
N VAL A 32 21.28 -15.38 22.09
CA VAL A 32 22.02 -16.64 22.31
C VAL A 32 21.41 -17.46 23.45
N ASP A 33 20.49 -16.88 24.22
CA ASP A 33 19.80 -17.57 25.31
C ASP A 33 18.67 -18.53 24.85
N ALA A 34 18.31 -18.53 23.54
CA ALA A 34 17.28 -19.44 23.03
C ALA A 34 17.74 -20.90 22.84
N THR A 35 19.04 -21.17 22.86
CA THR A 35 19.60 -22.50 22.77
C THR A 35 20.32 -22.90 24.06
N ALA A 36 19.58 -23.00 25.15
CA ALA A 36 20.11 -23.69 26.33
C ALA A 36 20.31 -25.17 25.97
N LEU A 37 21.57 -25.56 25.71
CA LEU A 37 21.89 -26.94 25.47
C LEU A 37 21.46 -27.80 26.67
N SER A 38 20.80 -28.91 26.39
CA SER A 38 20.48 -29.90 27.42
C SER A 38 21.77 -30.49 28.04
N PHE A 39 21.67 -30.99 29.25
CA PHE A 39 22.83 -31.65 29.91
C PHE A 39 23.40 -32.79 29.07
N ALA A 40 22.54 -33.50 28.33
CA ALA A 40 22.96 -34.57 27.43
C ALA A 40 23.76 -34.02 26.25
N GLU A 41 23.39 -32.91 25.67
CA GLU A 41 24.12 -32.23 24.57
C GLU A 41 25.47 -31.73 25.04
N ILE A 42 25.55 -31.12 26.22
CA ILE A 42 26.82 -30.68 26.82
C ILE A 42 27.77 -31.88 27.04
N LYS A 43 27.25 -32.99 27.59
CA LYS A 43 28.00 -34.20 27.85
C LYS A 43 28.54 -34.79 26.55
N ALA A 44 27.76 -34.83 25.52
CA ALA A 44 28.14 -35.42 24.25
C ALA A 44 29.10 -34.52 23.46
N LEU A 45 28.97 -33.19 23.57
CA LEU A 45 29.93 -32.20 23.02
C LEU A 45 31.32 -32.39 23.71
N CYS A 46 31.33 -32.64 25.02
CA CYS A 46 32.53 -32.95 25.77
C CYS A 46 33.11 -34.33 25.40
N ALA A 47 32.29 -35.29 24.96
CA ALA A 47 32.70 -36.59 24.46
C ALA A 47 33.25 -36.56 23.02
N GLY A 48 33.14 -35.43 22.33
CA GLY A 48 33.65 -35.25 20.96
C GLY A 48 32.81 -35.92 19.86
N ASP A 49 31.52 -36.17 20.10
CA ASP A 49 30.61 -36.74 19.10
C ASP A 49 30.29 -35.77 17.98
N PRO A 50 30.71 -36.00 16.73
CA PRO A 50 30.51 -35.09 15.60
C PRO A 50 29.04 -34.92 15.23
N ARG A 51 28.15 -35.86 15.58
CA ARG A 51 26.71 -35.81 15.29
C ARG A 51 26.02 -34.69 16.02
N ILE A 52 26.50 -34.27 17.18
CA ILE A 52 25.93 -33.16 17.94
C ILE A 52 26.20 -31.84 17.25
N LYS A 53 27.41 -31.67 16.71
CA LYS A 53 27.73 -30.49 15.92
C LYS A 53 26.84 -30.43 14.67
N GLU A 54 26.71 -31.55 13.94
CA GLU A 54 25.82 -31.66 12.77
C GLU A 54 24.37 -31.28 13.13
N ARG A 55 23.87 -31.80 14.25
CA ARG A 55 22.51 -31.50 14.76
C ARG A 55 22.35 -30.02 15.03
N MET A 56 23.29 -29.35 15.69
CA MET A 56 23.23 -27.92 16.01
C MET A 56 23.25 -27.06 14.75
N ASP A 57 24.14 -27.38 13.81
CA ASP A 57 24.23 -26.65 12.53
C ASP A 57 22.93 -26.81 11.74
N LEU A 58 22.36 -28.02 11.69
CA LEU A 58 21.06 -28.27 11.04
C LEU A 58 19.91 -27.57 11.72
N ASP A 59 19.88 -27.47 13.05
CA ASP A 59 18.82 -26.76 13.77
C ASP A 59 18.80 -25.25 13.42
N ILE A 60 19.97 -24.63 13.33
CA ILE A 60 20.12 -23.26 12.89
C ILE A 60 19.63 -23.09 11.44
N GLU A 61 20.03 -24.01 10.56
CA GLU A 61 19.64 -23.94 9.14
C GLU A 61 18.14 -24.17 8.95
N VAL A 62 17.55 -25.14 9.64
CA VAL A 62 16.09 -25.40 9.63
C VAL A 62 15.33 -24.20 10.18
N SER A 63 15.78 -23.59 11.27
CA SER A 63 15.18 -22.40 11.85
C SER A 63 15.21 -21.23 10.87
N LYS A 64 16.34 -21.00 10.19
CA LYS A 64 16.47 -19.98 9.14
C LYS A 64 15.52 -20.23 7.98
N LEU A 65 15.45 -21.47 7.49
CA LEU A 65 14.53 -21.84 6.39
C LEU A 65 13.07 -21.70 6.80
N LYS A 66 12.69 -22.01 8.05
CA LYS A 66 11.34 -21.80 8.58
C LYS A 66 10.97 -20.31 8.60
N ILE A 67 11.90 -19.43 8.99
CA ILE A 67 11.68 -17.97 8.96
C ILE A 67 11.50 -17.51 7.51
N MET A 68 12.33 -17.96 6.58
CA MET A 68 12.20 -17.62 5.16
C MET A 68 10.88 -18.11 4.57
N LYS A 69 10.42 -19.30 4.95
CA LYS A 69 9.09 -19.82 4.55
C LYS A 69 7.95 -18.98 5.12
N ALA A 70 8.04 -18.55 6.38
CA ALA A 70 7.06 -17.68 7.00
C ALA A 70 6.98 -16.31 6.29
N ASP A 71 8.13 -15.72 5.93
CA ASP A 71 8.18 -14.48 5.15
C ASP A 71 7.59 -14.67 3.74
N HIS A 72 7.95 -15.77 3.06
CA HIS A 72 7.35 -16.12 1.77
C HIS A 72 5.82 -16.23 1.86
N ASN A 73 5.30 -16.96 2.86
CA ASN A 73 3.86 -17.08 3.05
C ASN A 73 3.20 -15.72 3.34
N SER A 74 3.84 -14.88 4.14
CA SER A 74 3.36 -13.50 4.40
C SER A 74 3.30 -12.65 3.13
N LYS A 75 4.29 -12.80 2.23
CA LYS A 75 4.27 -12.14 0.91
C LYS A 75 3.13 -12.65 0.04
N GLN A 76 2.90 -13.97 0.02
CA GLN A 76 1.78 -14.56 -0.72
C GLN A 76 0.43 -14.01 -0.23
N PHE A 77 0.19 -13.94 1.08
CA PHE A 77 -1.04 -13.35 1.64
C PHE A 77 -1.21 -11.88 1.27
N ARG A 78 -0.13 -11.09 1.28
CA ARG A 78 -0.19 -9.68 0.85
C ARG A 78 -0.54 -9.54 -0.64
N LEU A 79 0.02 -10.40 -1.49
CA LEU A 79 -0.31 -10.42 -2.92
C LEU A 79 -1.77 -10.79 -3.15
N GLU A 80 -2.29 -11.80 -2.44
CA GLU A 80 -3.70 -12.20 -2.50
C GLU A 80 -4.63 -11.05 -2.06
N ASP A 81 -4.34 -10.40 -0.93
CA ASP A 81 -5.15 -9.27 -0.46
C ASP A 81 -5.10 -8.09 -1.44
N SER A 82 -3.93 -7.83 -2.02
CA SER A 82 -3.78 -6.79 -3.06
C SER A 82 -4.57 -7.10 -4.32
N LEU A 83 -4.58 -8.36 -4.77
CA LEU A 83 -5.35 -8.79 -5.92
C LEU A 83 -6.86 -8.72 -5.71
N LEU A 84 -7.31 -8.95 -4.48
CA LEU A 84 -8.73 -8.95 -4.12
C LEU A 84 -9.30 -7.56 -3.85
N LYS A 85 -8.51 -6.67 -3.26
CA LYS A 85 -8.99 -5.37 -2.80
C LYS A 85 -8.30 -4.21 -3.52
N TYR A 86 -6.98 -4.12 -3.36
CA TYR A 86 -6.23 -2.93 -3.80
C TYR A 86 -6.32 -2.71 -5.31
N PHE A 87 -5.99 -3.71 -6.13
CA PHE A 87 -5.99 -3.54 -7.59
C PHE A 87 -7.38 -3.27 -8.16
N PRO A 88 -8.46 -4.01 -7.80
CA PRO A 88 -9.80 -3.72 -8.31
C PRO A 88 -10.29 -2.33 -7.95
N GLU A 89 -10.07 -1.89 -6.69
CA GLU A 89 -10.45 -0.56 -6.23
C GLU A 89 -9.71 0.54 -6.99
N LYS A 90 -8.37 0.42 -7.09
CA LYS A 90 -7.54 1.43 -7.76
C LYS A 90 -7.77 1.49 -9.27
N ILE A 91 -7.99 0.35 -9.91
CA ILE A 91 -8.31 0.31 -11.34
C ILE A 91 -9.65 1.01 -11.60
N GLU A 92 -10.68 0.76 -10.80
CA GLU A 92 -11.98 1.40 -11.00
C GLU A 92 -11.93 2.90 -10.68
N GLU A 93 -11.17 3.30 -9.67
CA GLU A 93 -10.90 4.72 -9.37
C GLU A 93 -10.26 5.43 -10.58
N HIS A 94 -9.19 4.86 -11.14
CA HIS A 94 -8.51 5.45 -12.31
C HIS A 94 -9.35 5.45 -13.57
N LYS A 95 -10.16 4.40 -13.79
CA LYS A 95 -11.17 4.41 -14.86
C LYS A 95 -12.19 5.53 -14.67
N GLY A 96 -12.59 5.79 -13.43
CA GLY A 96 -13.46 6.92 -13.09
C GLY A 96 -12.81 8.26 -13.46
N PHE A 97 -11.52 8.43 -13.17
CA PHE A 97 -10.77 9.63 -13.55
C PHE A 97 -10.65 9.78 -15.07
N VAL A 98 -10.36 8.70 -15.81
CA VAL A 98 -10.32 8.74 -17.28
C VAL A 98 -11.67 9.19 -17.82
N ARG A 99 -12.79 8.52 -17.44
CA ARG A 99 -14.13 8.90 -17.88
C ARG A 99 -14.49 10.33 -17.55
N GLY A 100 -14.14 10.77 -16.33
CA GLY A 100 -14.39 12.13 -15.88
C GLY A 100 -13.62 13.18 -16.68
N LEU A 101 -12.31 12.94 -16.95
CA LEU A 101 -11.51 13.84 -17.76
C LEU A 101 -11.96 13.88 -19.23
N GLU A 102 -12.34 12.73 -19.81
CA GLU A 102 -12.89 12.66 -21.16
C GLU A 102 -14.19 13.46 -21.29
N ALA A 103 -15.08 13.36 -20.31
CA ALA A 103 -16.32 14.13 -20.27
C ALA A 103 -16.04 15.63 -20.13
N ASP A 104 -15.08 16.03 -19.30
CA ASP A 104 -14.68 17.42 -19.14
C ASP A 104 -14.03 17.97 -20.42
N MET A 105 -13.24 17.18 -21.14
CA MET A 105 -12.69 17.55 -22.45
C MET A 105 -13.80 17.74 -23.51
N GLN A 106 -14.84 16.89 -23.48
CA GLN A 106 -16.01 17.07 -24.34
C GLN A 106 -16.75 18.37 -24.01
N THR A 107 -16.91 18.68 -22.72
CA THR A 107 -17.49 19.96 -22.27
C THR A 107 -16.68 21.15 -22.76
N LEU A 108 -15.34 21.06 -22.66
CA LEU A 108 -14.43 22.09 -23.15
C LEU A 108 -14.52 22.27 -24.67
N ALA A 109 -14.62 21.19 -25.42
CA ALA A 109 -14.78 21.20 -26.87
C ALA A 109 -16.13 21.78 -27.33
N ALA A 110 -17.20 21.62 -26.52
CA ALA A 110 -18.50 22.23 -26.75
C ALA A 110 -18.49 23.74 -26.50
N HIS A 111 -17.49 24.27 -25.77
CA HIS A 111 -17.35 25.70 -25.45
C HIS A 111 -15.96 26.21 -25.94
N PRO A 112 -15.72 26.23 -27.24
CA PRO A 112 -14.42 26.60 -27.79
C PRO A 112 -14.11 28.08 -27.55
N LEU A 113 -12.82 28.42 -27.50
CA LEU A 113 -12.41 29.82 -27.49
C LEU A 113 -12.65 30.45 -28.87
N PRO A 114 -13.23 31.69 -28.92
CA PRO A 114 -13.30 32.42 -30.15
C PRO A 114 -11.90 32.89 -30.60
N ALA A 115 -11.80 33.39 -31.83
CA ALA A 115 -10.56 33.93 -32.38
C ALA A 115 -9.95 35.06 -31.52
N GLU A 116 -10.77 35.80 -30.81
CA GLU A 116 -10.38 36.85 -29.87
C GLU A 116 -9.85 36.32 -28.52
N GLY A 117 -9.87 34.99 -28.32
CA GLY A 117 -9.26 34.33 -27.15
C GLY A 117 -9.99 34.45 -25.84
N PHE A 118 -11.25 34.88 -25.81
CA PHE A 118 -12.10 34.95 -24.62
C PHE A 118 -13.57 34.77 -24.98
N VAL A 119 -14.26 33.82 -24.31
CA VAL A 119 -15.65 33.46 -24.60
C VAL A 119 -16.67 34.22 -23.71
N GLY A 120 -16.17 35.02 -22.77
CA GLY A 120 -16.95 35.59 -21.68
C GLY A 120 -17.02 34.67 -20.48
N MET A 121 -17.22 35.25 -19.31
CA MET A 121 -17.29 34.58 -18.02
C MET A 121 -18.53 35.05 -17.27
N GLU A 122 -19.24 34.14 -16.65
CA GLU A 122 -20.34 34.48 -15.76
C GLU A 122 -19.82 34.60 -14.34
N ILE A 123 -20.04 35.76 -13.71
CA ILE A 123 -19.71 36.01 -12.30
C ILE A 123 -20.91 36.62 -11.62
N ARG A 124 -21.43 35.97 -10.57
CA ARG A 124 -22.62 36.46 -9.80
C ARG A 124 -23.87 36.67 -10.64
N GLY A 125 -24.01 35.93 -11.73
CA GLY A 125 -25.13 36.05 -12.65
C GLY A 125 -24.92 37.09 -13.78
N ASP A 126 -23.85 37.88 -13.71
CA ASP A 126 -23.50 38.84 -14.77
C ASP A 126 -22.55 38.16 -15.78
N ARG A 127 -22.91 38.24 -17.07
CA ARG A 127 -22.08 37.75 -18.17
C ARG A 127 -21.11 38.81 -18.65
N LEU A 128 -19.84 38.65 -18.34
CA LEU A 128 -18.78 39.58 -18.69
C LEU A 128 -18.09 39.10 -19.96
N THR A 129 -18.17 39.83 -21.03
CA THR A 129 -17.58 39.50 -22.35
C THR A 129 -16.19 40.11 -22.53
N ASP A 130 -15.90 41.15 -21.76
CA ASP A 130 -14.58 41.80 -21.77
C ASP A 130 -13.63 41.12 -20.78
N LYS A 131 -12.39 40.82 -21.24
CA LYS A 131 -11.41 40.09 -20.48
C LYS A 131 -10.88 40.83 -19.24
N GLU A 132 -10.75 42.16 -19.36
CA GLU A 132 -10.25 42.97 -18.24
C GLU A 132 -11.32 43.10 -17.15
N ASN A 133 -12.54 43.34 -17.55
CA ASN A 133 -13.70 43.43 -16.64
C ASN A 133 -13.96 42.09 -15.94
N ALA A 134 -13.85 40.97 -16.66
CA ALA A 134 -14.00 39.64 -16.08
C ALA A 134 -12.90 39.32 -15.03
N GLY A 135 -11.66 39.67 -15.34
CA GLY A 135 -10.54 39.48 -14.40
C GLY A 135 -10.66 40.38 -13.16
N ALA A 136 -11.09 41.62 -13.31
CA ALA A 136 -11.34 42.54 -12.20
C ALA A 136 -12.49 42.06 -11.31
N ALA A 137 -13.61 41.65 -11.89
CA ALA A 137 -14.77 41.12 -11.17
C ALA A 137 -14.41 39.82 -10.41
N LEU A 138 -13.58 38.95 -10.99
CA LEU A 138 -13.08 37.77 -10.32
C LEU A 138 -12.30 38.14 -9.05
N LEU A 139 -11.35 39.08 -9.15
CA LEU A 139 -10.55 39.51 -8.00
C LEU A 139 -11.43 40.20 -6.92
N ASP A 140 -12.41 41.02 -7.33
CA ASP A 140 -13.27 41.67 -6.37
C ASP A 140 -14.18 40.67 -5.65
N THR A 141 -14.67 39.66 -6.37
CA THR A 141 -15.40 38.56 -5.76
C THR A 141 -14.53 37.75 -4.78
N CYS A 142 -13.26 37.54 -5.11
CA CYS A 142 -12.31 36.86 -4.20
C CYS A 142 -12.15 37.61 -2.87
N LYS A 143 -12.08 38.96 -2.89
CA LYS A 143 -11.90 39.77 -1.66
C LYS A 143 -13.04 39.60 -0.64
N GLU A 144 -14.23 39.21 -1.11
CA GLU A 144 -15.39 38.98 -0.24
C GLU A 144 -15.40 37.57 0.38
N VAL A 145 -14.71 36.61 -0.25
CA VAL A 145 -14.60 35.23 0.27
C VAL A 145 -13.54 35.15 1.36
N LYS A 146 -13.97 34.87 2.60
CA LYS A 146 -13.11 34.87 3.79
C LYS A 146 -12.87 33.47 4.39
N GLY A 147 -13.47 32.41 3.82
CA GLY A 147 -13.48 31.08 4.41
C GLY A 147 -12.84 30.02 3.51
N LYS A 148 -12.55 28.85 4.11
CA LYS A 148 -12.05 27.68 3.40
C LYS A 148 -13.13 26.93 2.61
N ASP A 149 -14.39 27.18 2.92
CA ASP A 149 -15.51 26.56 2.21
C ASP A 149 -15.63 27.18 0.82
N PRO A 150 -15.68 26.37 -0.25
CA PRO A 150 -15.82 26.87 -1.60
C PRO A 150 -17.18 27.58 -1.82
N VAL A 151 -17.13 28.84 -2.20
CA VAL A 151 -18.31 29.64 -2.55
C VAL A 151 -18.43 29.65 -4.06
N GLN A 152 -19.58 29.23 -4.57
CA GLN A 152 -19.87 29.30 -6.00
C GLN A 152 -20.00 30.76 -6.44
N ILE A 153 -19.28 31.14 -7.50
CA ILE A 153 -19.20 32.51 -7.98
C ILE A 153 -19.70 32.68 -9.41
N GLY A 154 -19.82 31.59 -10.18
CA GLY A 154 -20.31 31.70 -11.57
C GLY A 154 -19.93 30.47 -12.41
N SER A 155 -19.75 30.69 -13.70
CA SER A 155 -19.40 29.65 -14.67
C SER A 155 -18.42 30.14 -15.73
N TYR A 156 -17.60 29.23 -16.25
CA TYR A 156 -16.68 29.48 -17.36
C TYR A 156 -16.53 28.26 -18.25
N ARG A 157 -16.75 28.41 -19.55
CA ARG A 157 -16.58 27.32 -20.55
C ARG A 157 -17.30 26.03 -20.19
N GLY A 158 -18.49 26.11 -19.61
CA GLY A 158 -19.28 24.95 -19.17
C GLY A 158 -18.90 24.40 -17.79
N PHE A 159 -17.87 24.96 -17.13
CA PHE A 159 -17.48 24.59 -15.78
C PHE A 159 -18.04 25.54 -14.74
N THR A 160 -18.53 24.99 -13.63
CA THR A 160 -18.97 25.79 -12.49
C THR A 160 -17.75 26.31 -11.74
N MET A 161 -17.70 27.58 -11.41
CA MET A 161 -16.61 28.22 -10.67
C MET A 161 -16.98 28.42 -9.22
N SER A 162 -16.04 27.98 -8.33
CA SER A 162 -16.12 28.25 -6.90
C SER A 162 -14.78 28.75 -6.37
N VAL A 163 -14.78 29.66 -5.42
CA VAL A 163 -13.56 30.22 -4.81
C VAL A 163 -13.54 29.89 -3.32
N ALA A 164 -12.38 29.54 -2.82
CA ALA A 164 -12.10 29.35 -1.40
C ALA A 164 -10.86 30.17 -1.01
N PHE A 165 -10.82 30.67 0.23
CA PHE A 165 -9.68 31.41 0.77
C PHE A 165 -8.95 30.59 1.82
N ASP A 166 -7.66 30.32 1.61
CA ASP A 166 -6.80 29.73 2.64
C ASP A 166 -6.16 30.82 3.49
N SER A 167 -6.62 30.94 4.73
CA SER A 167 -6.13 31.94 5.68
C SER A 167 -4.68 31.70 6.15
N MET A 168 -4.18 30.45 6.06
CA MET A 168 -2.82 30.10 6.44
C MET A 168 -1.81 30.59 5.38
N TRP A 169 -2.11 30.33 4.12
CA TRP A 169 -1.24 30.69 2.99
C TRP A 169 -1.62 32.04 2.36
N LYS A 170 -2.75 32.63 2.80
CA LYS A 170 -3.31 33.87 2.24
C LYS A 170 -3.52 33.83 0.73
N THR A 171 -3.90 32.67 0.21
CA THR A 171 -4.12 32.43 -1.21
C THR A 171 -5.58 32.12 -1.48
N TYR A 172 -6.04 32.52 -2.67
CA TYR A 172 -7.34 32.15 -3.18
C TYR A 172 -7.18 30.95 -4.13
N THR A 173 -8.01 29.93 -3.97
CA THR A 173 -8.09 28.80 -4.88
C THR A 173 -9.41 28.84 -5.62
N LEU A 174 -9.35 28.99 -6.93
CA LEU A 174 -10.48 28.80 -7.82
C LEU A 174 -10.62 27.31 -8.15
N THR A 175 -11.82 26.81 -8.06
CA THR A 175 -12.18 25.45 -8.44
C THR A 175 -13.13 25.51 -9.63
N LEU A 176 -12.73 24.90 -10.75
CA LEU A 176 -13.55 24.64 -11.91
C LEU A 176 -14.10 23.23 -11.80
N LYS A 177 -15.40 23.07 -11.68
CA LYS A 177 -16.07 21.80 -11.49
C LYS A 177 -16.87 21.42 -12.73
N GLY A 178 -16.45 20.33 -13.36
CA GLY A 178 -17.21 19.56 -14.33
C GLY A 178 -17.54 18.18 -13.74
N GLN A 179 -17.23 17.10 -14.44
CA GLN A 179 -17.22 15.76 -13.86
C GLN A 179 -16.02 15.60 -12.91
N MET A 180 -14.89 16.21 -13.28
CA MET A 180 -13.72 16.32 -12.43
C MET A 180 -13.62 17.70 -11.78
N THR A 181 -12.64 17.84 -10.92
CA THR A 181 -12.34 19.10 -10.23
C THR A 181 -10.97 19.60 -10.66
N HIS A 182 -10.93 20.82 -11.21
CA HIS A 182 -9.70 21.47 -11.63
C HIS A 182 -9.44 22.68 -10.74
N ARG A 183 -8.34 22.66 -10.01
CA ARG A 183 -7.98 23.71 -9.05
C ARG A 183 -6.95 24.65 -9.65
N VAL A 184 -7.14 25.93 -9.46
CA VAL A 184 -6.27 27.02 -9.93
C VAL A 184 -5.96 27.94 -8.77
N GLU A 185 -4.72 28.12 -8.43
CA GLU A 185 -4.31 29.13 -7.46
C GLU A 185 -4.33 30.51 -8.13
N LEU A 186 -5.06 31.43 -7.52
CA LEU A 186 -5.21 32.79 -8.01
C LEU A 186 -4.13 33.70 -7.40
N GLY A 187 -3.60 34.61 -8.23
CA GLY A 187 -2.68 35.64 -7.81
C GLY A 187 -3.37 37.03 -7.72
N SER A 188 -2.55 38.05 -7.54
CA SER A 188 -2.98 39.46 -7.47
C SER A 188 -3.28 40.09 -8.83
N ASP A 189 -2.83 39.48 -9.94
CA ASP A 189 -3.01 40.00 -11.28
C ASP A 189 -4.28 39.43 -11.94
N ALA A 190 -5.21 40.29 -12.31
CA ALA A 190 -6.48 39.95 -12.94
C ALA A 190 -6.31 39.20 -14.26
N ARG A 191 -5.43 39.70 -15.13
CA ARG A 191 -5.16 39.12 -16.45
C ARG A 191 -4.42 37.79 -16.33
N GLY A 192 -3.43 37.71 -15.44
CA GLY A 192 -2.69 36.50 -15.12
C GLY A 192 -3.58 35.37 -14.57
N ASN A 193 -4.61 35.69 -13.81
CA ASN A 193 -5.56 34.70 -13.32
C ASN A 193 -6.37 34.04 -14.44
N LEU A 194 -6.81 34.80 -15.44
CA LEU A 194 -7.50 34.24 -16.60
C LEU A 194 -6.58 33.30 -17.40
N VAL A 195 -5.32 33.71 -17.59
CA VAL A 195 -4.31 32.83 -18.23
C VAL A 195 -4.09 31.54 -17.43
N ARG A 196 -4.03 31.60 -16.10
CA ARG A 196 -3.91 30.42 -15.24
C ARG A 196 -5.11 29.49 -15.38
N ILE A 197 -6.32 30.06 -15.48
CA ILE A 197 -7.54 29.29 -15.69
C ILE A 197 -7.48 28.56 -17.04
N GLU A 198 -7.16 29.26 -18.12
CA GLU A 198 -7.01 28.63 -19.44
C GLU A 198 -5.93 27.55 -19.45
N ASN A 199 -4.75 27.82 -18.90
CA ASN A 199 -3.67 26.83 -18.80
C ASN A 199 -4.08 25.58 -18.01
N ALA A 200 -4.95 25.71 -17.00
CA ALA A 200 -5.43 24.57 -16.25
C ALA A 200 -6.41 23.72 -17.08
N LEU A 201 -7.22 24.34 -17.93
CA LEU A 201 -8.11 23.66 -18.86
C LEU A 201 -7.31 23.01 -20.01
N ASP A 202 -6.36 23.72 -20.57
CA ASP A 202 -5.51 23.25 -21.69
C ASP A 202 -4.62 22.07 -21.30
N LYS A 203 -4.29 21.91 -20.01
CA LYS A 203 -3.53 20.76 -19.48
C LYS A 203 -4.35 19.48 -19.27
N MET A 204 -5.66 19.51 -19.52
CA MET A 204 -6.48 18.30 -19.36
C MET A 204 -6.02 17.10 -20.21
N PRO A 205 -5.61 17.27 -21.49
CA PRO A 205 -5.11 16.15 -22.29
C PRO A 205 -3.84 15.49 -21.71
N GLU A 206 -2.95 16.31 -21.13
CA GLU A 206 -1.73 15.80 -20.48
C GLU A 206 -2.09 15.02 -19.22
N ARG A 207 -3.04 15.54 -18.41
CA ARG A 207 -3.55 14.84 -17.24
C ARG A 207 -4.22 13.52 -17.61
N LEU A 208 -5.04 13.50 -18.67
CA LEU A 208 -5.67 12.28 -19.16
C LEU A 208 -4.62 11.23 -19.52
N ARG A 209 -3.59 11.62 -20.28
CA ARG A 209 -2.49 10.72 -20.64
C ARG A 209 -1.79 10.16 -19.40
N SER A 210 -1.47 11.02 -18.45
CA SER A 210 -0.83 10.59 -17.20
C SER A 210 -1.68 9.59 -16.42
N VAL A 211 -3.00 9.80 -16.34
CA VAL A 211 -3.92 8.87 -15.66
C VAL A 211 -4.03 7.55 -16.44
N GLN A 212 -4.04 7.58 -17.78
CA GLN A 212 -4.03 6.39 -18.62
C GLN A 212 -2.76 5.57 -18.43
N GLU A 213 -1.59 6.21 -18.36
CA GLU A 213 -0.31 5.57 -18.06
C GLU A 213 -0.30 4.94 -16.66
N GLN A 214 -0.87 5.61 -15.66
CA GLN A 214 -1.02 5.06 -14.31
C GLN A 214 -1.94 3.84 -14.30
N LEU A 215 -3.04 3.88 -15.04
CA LEU A 215 -3.96 2.76 -15.18
C LEU A 215 -3.30 1.55 -15.85
N GLU A 216 -2.52 1.77 -16.90
CA GLU A 216 -1.73 0.71 -17.56
C GLU A 216 -0.71 0.10 -16.62
N ASN A 217 0.01 0.93 -15.86
CA ASN A 217 0.94 0.47 -14.82
C ASN A 217 0.24 -0.40 -13.75
N LEU A 218 -0.97 -0.03 -13.32
CA LEU A 218 -1.77 -0.83 -12.38
C LEU A 218 -2.13 -2.21 -12.98
N TYR A 219 -2.50 -2.27 -14.26
CA TYR A 219 -2.75 -3.55 -14.94
C TYR A 219 -1.49 -4.41 -15.01
N ASN A 220 -0.35 -3.82 -15.34
CA ASN A 220 0.92 -4.54 -15.41
C ASN A 220 1.32 -5.08 -14.04
N GLN A 221 1.18 -4.28 -12.97
CA GLN A 221 1.43 -4.72 -11.60
C GLN A 221 0.45 -5.84 -11.18
N GLN A 222 -0.83 -5.72 -11.51
CA GLN A 222 -1.81 -6.76 -11.25
C GLN A 222 -1.47 -8.06 -11.97
N ALA A 223 -1.04 -7.99 -13.23
CA ALA A 223 -0.63 -9.16 -14.00
C ALA A 223 0.60 -9.84 -13.38
N ALA A 224 1.60 -9.05 -12.98
CA ALA A 224 2.78 -9.56 -12.29
C ALA A 224 2.41 -10.22 -10.94
N ALA A 225 1.53 -9.59 -10.14
CA ALA A 225 1.05 -10.14 -8.89
C ALA A 225 0.29 -11.47 -9.10
N LYS A 226 -0.55 -11.58 -10.17
CA LYS A 226 -1.24 -12.81 -10.54
C LYS A 226 -0.28 -13.93 -10.96
N ALA A 227 0.84 -13.59 -11.59
CA ALA A 227 1.84 -14.56 -12.00
C ALA A 227 2.72 -15.03 -10.82
N GLU A 228 2.79 -14.25 -9.74
CA GLU A 228 3.60 -14.54 -8.56
C GLU A 228 2.80 -15.24 -7.45
N VAL A 229 1.49 -14.95 -7.35
CA VAL A 229 0.63 -15.53 -6.33
C VAL A 229 0.50 -17.05 -6.51
N GLY A 230 0.56 -17.79 -5.41
CA GLY A 230 0.42 -19.26 -5.41
C GLY A 230 1.71 -20.00 -5.75
N LYS A 231 2.83 -19.32 -6.01
CA LYS A 231 4.11 -20.01 -6.18
C LYS A 231 4.54 -20.68 -4.87
N PRO A 232 5.00 -21.94 -4.93
CA PRO A 232 5.49 -22.66 -3.76
C PRO A 232 6.78 -22.02 -3.24
N PHE A 233 7.06 -22.25 -1.97
CA PHE A 233 8.33 -21.81 -1.38
C PHE A 233 9.50 -22.49 -2.11
N PRO A 234 10.48 -21.75 -2.65
CA PRO A 234 11.53 -22.33 -3.50
C PRO A 234 12.41 -23.37 -2.79
N GLN A 235 12.59 -23.21 -1.49
CA GLN A 235 13.44 -24.08 -0.66
C GLN A 235 12.63 -25.09 0.16
N GLU A 236 11.42 -25.43 -0.27
CA GLU A 236 10.55 -26.39 0.44
C GLU A 236 11.19 -27.78 0.57
N GLN A 237 11.82 -28.26 -0.51
CA GLN A 237 12.49 -29.56 -0.52
C GLN A 237 13.72 -29.57 0.39
N GLU A 238 14.50 -28.51 0.39
CA GLU A 238 15.66 -28.35 1.27
C GLU A 238 15.23 -28.33 2.73
N LEU A 239 14.19 -27.57 3.08
CA LEU A 239 13.61 -27.52 4.41
C LEU A 239 13.13 -28.91 4.86
N ALA A 240 12.44 -29.64 3.98
CA ALA A 240 11.96 -30.99 4.27
C ALA A 240 13.12 -31.97 4.53
N ALA A 241 14.13 -31.97 3.66
CA ALA A 241 15.29 -32.84 3.78
C ALA A 241 16.09 -32.56 5.07
N LYS A 242 16.39 -31.30 5.38
CA LYS A 242 17.10 -30.92 6.59
C LYS A 242 16.31 -31.21 7.87
N THR A 243 15.00 -31.01 7.83
CA THR A 243 14.11 -31.34 8.95
C THR A 243 14.09 -32.84 9.19
N ALA A 244 14.00 -33.68 8.15
CA ALA A 244 14.04 -35.11 8.28
C ALA A 244 15.37 -35.58 8.90
N ARG A 245 16.51 -35.02 8.43
CA ARG A 245 17.84 -35.35 8.97
C ARG A 245 18.01 -34.93 10.43
N LEU A 246 17.45 -33.76 10.79
CA LEU A 246 17.43 -33.29 12.18
C LEU A 246 16.68 -34.26 13.10
N ILE A 247 15.51 -34.75 12.66
CA ILE A 247 14.71 -35.74 13.40
C ILE A 247 15.49 -37.06 13.57
N GLU A 248 16.17 -37.53 12.50
CA GLU A 248 17.02 -38.73 12.59
C GLU A 248 18.11 -38.57 13.64
N LEU A 249 18.84 -37.46 13.64
CA LEU A 249 19.88 -37.17 14.61
C LEU A 249 19.34 -37.05 16.03
N ASP A 250 18.15 -36.45 16.22
CA ASP A 250 17.50 -36.40 17.53
C ASP A 250 17.15 -37.79 18.06
N MET A 251 16.72 -38.70 17.19
CA MET A 251 16.47 -40.10 17.55
C MET A 251 17.78 -40.87 17.86
N GLU A 252 18.81 -40.69 17.02
CA GLU A 252 20.11 -41.36 17.23
C GLU A 252 20.80 -40.92 18.52
N LEU A 253 20.73 -39.64 18.84
CA LEU A 253 21.38 -39.07 20.02
C LEU A 253 20.57 -39.29 21.30
N ASN A 254 19.30 -39.73 21.18
CA ASN A 254 18.39 -39.96 22.29
C ASN A 254 18.36 -38.79 23.30
N LEU A 255 18.41 -37.55 22.74
CA LEU A 255 18.59 -36.32 23.51
C LEU A 255 17.32 -35.91 24.27
N ASP A 256 16.19 -36.35 23.79
CA ASP A 256 14.92 -36.15 24.43
C ASP A 256 14.47 -37.39 25.17
N GLY A 257 14.91 -37.54 26.44
CA GLY A 257 14.34 -38.51 27.38
C GLY A 257 12.87 -38.28 27.73
N LYS A 258 12.17 -37.47 26.99
CA LYS A 258 10.74 -37.22 27.04
C LYS A 258 10.15 -37.59 25.69
N GLY A 259 9.51 -38.75 25.71
CA GLY A 259 8.60 -39.31 24.75
C GLY A 259 8.39 -38.59 23.41
N GLN A 260 8.38 -39.42 22.37
CA GLN A 260 7.80 -39.24 21.03
C GLN A 260 7.45 -37.83 20.66
N PRO A 261 7.95 -37.28 19.55
CA PRO A 261 7.34 -36.07 18.94
C PRO A 261 5.87 -36.45 18.74
N GLN A 262 4.99 -35.86 19.54
CA GLN A 262 3.60 -35.81 19.14
C GLN A 262 3.62 -35.13 17.76
N PRO A 263 3.12 -35.81 16.71
CA PRO A 263 2.87 -35.12 15.47
C PRO A 263 2.05 -33.89 15.88
N GLU A 264 2.58 -32.69 15.63
CA GLU A 264 1.77 -31.48 15.73
C GLU A 264 0.45 -31.87 15.07
N GLN A 265 -0.57 -32.09 15.89
CA GLN A 265 -1.91 -32.21 15.39
C GLN A 265 -2.10 -30.94 14.60
N ALA A 266 -2.00 -31.10 13.29
CA ALA A 266 -2.46 -30.09 12.37
C ALA A 266 -3.82 -29.70 12.93
N ILE A 267 -3.83 -28.56 13.63
CA ILE A 267 -5.09 -27.88 13.91
C ILE A 267 -5.65 -27.74 12.51
N ALA A 268 -6.60 -28.60 12.19
CA ALA A 268 -7.39 -28.51 11.00
C ALA A 268 -8.11 -27.18 11.12
N LYS A 269 -7.41 -26.10 10.78
CA LYS A 269 -8.04 -24.84 10.45
C LYS A 269 -8.94 -25.24 9.29
N SER A 270 -10.23 -25.25 9.57
CA SER A 270 -11.28 -25.44 8.58
C SER A 270 -10.80 -24.75 7.30
N ALA A 271 -10.60 -25.53 6.26
CA ALA A 271 -10.09 -25.08 4.97
C ALA A 271 -10.99 -23.93 4.51
N ARG A 272 -10.53 -22.70 4.73
CA ARG A 272 -11.13 -21.55 4.06
C ARG A 272 -10.86 -21.81 2.58
N PRO A 273 -11.89 -21.83 1.73
CA PRO A 273 -11.69 -22.07 0.31
C PRO A 273 -10.62 -21.12 -0.21
N SER A 274 -9.70 -21.65 -1.01
CA SER A 274 -8.62 -20.89 -1.62
C SER A 274 -9.21 -19.67 -2.33
N VAL A 275 -8.54 -18.54 -2.23
CA VAL A 275 -8.92 -17.31 -2.92
C VAL A 275 -9.03 -17.54 -4.43
N LEU A 276 -8.21 -18.44 -4.98
CA LEU A 276 -8.29 -18.88 -6.37
C LEU A 276 -9.64 -19.55 -6.72
N ASP A 277 -10.24 -20.25 -5.79
CA ASP A 277 -11.57 -20.86 -5.99
C ASP A 277 -12.68 -19.81 -5.93
N ARG A 278 -12.49 -18.73 -5.13
CA ARG A 278 -13.42 -17.59 -5.12
C ARG A 278 -13.35 -16.73 -6.38
N LEU A 279 -12.17 -16.62 -7.00
CA LEU A 279 -12.00 -15.90 -8.27
C LEU A 279 -12.59 -16.65 -9.46
N LYS A 280 -12.80 -17.96 -9.35
CA LYS A 280 -13.41 -18.82 -10.39
C LYS A 280 -14.92 -18.95 -10.23
N ALA A 281 -15.50 -18.58 -9.10
CA ALA A 281 -16.93 -18.61 -8.86
C ALA A 281 -17.64 -17.42 -9.52
N PRO A 282 -18.77 -17.61 -10.22
CA PRO A 282 -19.55 -16.51 -10.77
C PRO A 282 -20.10 -15.62 -9.65
N PRO A 283 -20.27 -14.29 -9.89
CA PRO A 283 -20.75 -13.37 -8.87
C PRO A 283 -22.16 -13.73 -8.41
N VAL A 284 -22.31 -14.04 -7.15
CA VAL A 284 -23.61 -14.25 -6.51
C VAL A 284 -24.23 -12.89 -6.22
N HIS A 285 -25.24 -12.50 -6.99
CA HIS A 285 -26.11 -11.37 -6.65
C HIS A 285 -26.96 -11.71 -5.42
N GLY A 286 -26.73 -11.02 -4.33
CA GLY A 286 -27.56 -11.11 -3.14
C GLY A 286 -26.84 -10.51 -1.92
N ALA A 287 -26.95 -9.21 -1.73
CA ALA A 287 -26.55 -8.59 -0.47
C ALA A 287 -27.65 -8.77 0.57
N PRO A 288 -27.38 -9.27 1.80
CA PRO A 288 -28.35 -9.20 2.87
C PRO A 288 -28.40 -7.79 3.46
N GLU A 289 -29.61 -7.24 3.54
CA GLU A 289 -29.92 -5.98 4.24
C GLU A 289 -29.48 -6.06 5.71
N LYS A 290 -28.82 -5.00 6.17
CA LYS A 290 -28.44 -4.81 7.57
C LYS A 290 -29.71 -4.45 8.38
N PRO A 291 -29.97 -5.07 9.54
CA PRO A 291 -31.09 -4.68 10.40
C PRO A 291 -30.86 -3.29 11.03
N HIS A 292 -31.84 -2.44 10.91
CA HIS A 292 -31.95 -1.15 11.60
C HIS A 292 -31.86 -1.34 13.13
N LYS A 293 -30.91 -0.63 13.76
CA LYS A 293 -30.91 -0.45 15.23
C LYS A 293 -32.06 0.50 15.58
N LYS A 294 -33.04 0.00 16.33
CA LYS A 294 -34.02 0.80 17.05
C LYS A 294 -33.30 1.57 18.16
N GLU A 295 -33.41 2.88 18.14
CA GLU A 295 -33.19 3.73 19.31
C GLU A 295 -34.19 3.37 20.40
N MET A 296 -33.71 3.09 21.60
CA MET A 296 -34.49 3.06 22.81
C MET A 296 -34.20 4.33 23.61
N GLU A 297 -35.14 5.27 23.54
CA GLU A 297 -35.32 6.28 24.59
C GLU A 297 -35.70 5.58 25.91
N ALA A 298 -35.07 5.95 26.97
CA ALA A 298 -35.63 5.82 28.32
C ALA A 298 -34.91 6.75 29.30
N ARG A 299 -35.67 7.72 29.78
CA ARG A 299 -35.77 8.25 31.15
C ARG A 299 -34.47 8.61 31.88
#